data_5531fb7ffb4b62f8d68bf468eefa7b78
#
_entry.id   5531fb7ffb4b62f8d68bf468eefa7b78
#
_cell.length_a   1.000
_cell.length_b   1.000
_cell.length_c   1.000
_cell.angle_alpha   90.00
_cell.angle_beta   90.00
_cell.angle_gamma   90.00
#
_symmetry.space_group_name_H-M   'P 1'
#
loop_
_entity.id
_entity.type
_entity.pdbx_description
1 polymer ?
#
loop_
_entity_poly.entity_id
_entity_poly.type
_entity_poly.pdbx_seq_one_letter_code
_entity_poly.pdbx_strand_id
1 'polypeptide(L)'
;MSSEKTNQSWGGRFSEPVDAFVARFTASVDFDKRLYRHDILGSQAHARMLTQAGVLSEAERDAIVAGLDEIRREIEAGTFEWRVDLEDVHMNIEARLTERLGVVGKKLHTGRSRNDQVATDIRLWLRDEIDAILAELNRLQQGLLQLAEAEADTIMPGFTHLQTAQPVTFGHHLLAWFEMLSRDHERLVDCRKRVNRMPLGSAALAGTTYPIQRQVTCELLGFEAIGGNSLDGVSDRDFAIEFCAAASLAMMHLSRFSEELVLWTSAQFQFIELPDRFCTGSSIMPQKKNPDVPELVRGKTGRVFGALTGLLTLMKGQPLAYNKDNQEDKEPLFDAADTLRDSLRAFADMVPAIKPCREVMREAALRGFSTATDLADYLVRRGLPFRDCHEIVGHAVKHGVDCNKDLAEMELEELRQFSDQIEQDVFAVLTLEGSVNARNHIGGTAPEQVRAAVARGHALLATR
;
A
#
# COMPACT_ATOMS: atom_id res chain seq x y z
N MET A 1 -17.60 -55.16 -10.90
CA MET A 1 -16.92 -53.89 -11.14
C MET A 1 -17.73 -52.79 -10.42
N SER A 2 -17.32 -52.45 -9.22
CA SER A 2 -17.97 -51.39 -8.45
C SER A 2 -17.57 -50.05 -9.09
N SER A 3 -18.54 -49.31 -9.63
CA SER A 3 -18.32 -47.96 -10.08
C SER A 3 -17.88 -47.12 -8.86
N GLU A 4 -16.64 -46.68 -8.84
CA GLU A 4 -16.21 -45.64 -7.96
C GLU A 4 -17.09 -44.41 -8.27
N LYS A 5 -18.03 -44.13 -7.36
CA LYS A 5 -18.84 -42.95 -7.45
C LYS A 5 -17.92 -41.72 -7.34
N THR A 6 -17.81 -40.98 -8.43
CA THR A 6 -17.16 -39.67 -8.43
C THR A 6 -17.76 -38.86 -7.31
N ASN A 7 -16.92 -38.40 -6.39
CA ASN A 7 -17.32 -37.62 -5.18
C ASN A 7 -17.68 -36.17 -5.52
N GLN A 8 -17.98 -35.85 -6.79
CA GLN A 8 -18.30 -34.51 -7.25
C GLN A 8 -19.78 -34.22 -7.15
N SER A 9 -20.15 -33.15 -6.50
CA SER A 9 -21.54 -32.70 -6.27
C SER A 9 -22.34 -32.46 -7.56
N TRP A 10 -21.69 -32.37 -8.74
CA TRP A 10 -22.29 -32.14 -10.07
C TRP A 10 -22.14 -33.33 -11.03
N GLY A 11 -21.73 -34.49 -10.55
CA GLY A 11 -21.40 -35.67 -11.36
C GLY A 11 -22.60 -36.33 -12.08
N GLY A 12 -23.85 -35.97 -11.77
CA GLY A 12 -25.03 -36.71 -12.25
C GLY A 12 -25.26 -36.70 -13.77
N ARG A 13 -24.69 -35.76 -14.52
CA ARG A 13 -24.82 -35.65 -15.99
C ARG A 13 -23.66 -36.34 -16.73
N PHE A 14 -22.51 -36.50 -16.06
CA PHE A 14 -21.28 -36.96 -16.71
C PHE A 14 -21.17 -38.47 -16.69
N SER A 15 -20.74 -39.06 -17.80
CA SER A 15 -20.55 -40.49 -17.97
C SER A 15 -19.12 -40.97 -17.62
N GLU A 16 -18.19 -40.03 -17.51
CA GLU A 16 -16.76 -40.30 -17.23
C GLU A 16 -16.27 -39.49 -16.04
N PRO A 17 -15.35 -39.99 -15.25
CA PRO A 17 -14.67 -39.22 -14.19
C PRO A 17 -13.82 -38.11 -14.81
N VAL A 18 -13.58 -37.04 -14.05
CA VAL A 18 -12.62 -35.98 -14.45
C VAL A 18 -11.22 -36.56 -14.50
N ASP A 19 -10.47 -36.27 -15.54
CA ASP A 19 -9.05 -36.64 -15.66
C ASP A 19 -8.23 -36.05 -14.51
N ALA A 20 -7.30 -36.82 -13.98
CA ALA A 20 -6.51 -36.41 -12.80
C ALA A 20 -5.65 -35.18 -13.03
N PHE A 21 -5.14 -34.98 -14.25
CA PHE A 21 -4.42 -33.75 -14.62
C PHE A 21 -5.37 -32.55 -14.67
N VAL A 22 -6.56 -32.72 -15.26
CA VAL A 22 -7.58 -31.67 -15.35
C VAL A 22 -8.05 -31.27 -13.95
N ALA A 23 -8.31 -32.23 -13.06
CA ALA A 23 -8.68 -31.95 -11.69
C ALA A 23 -7.63 -31.08 -10.96
N ARG A 24 -6.34 -31.41 -11.12
CA ARG A 24 -5.25 -30.62 -10.55
C ARG A 24 -5.11 -29.26 -11.23
N PHE A 25 -5.26 -29.20 -12.56
CA PHE A 25 -5.11 -27.96 -13.36
C PHE A 25 -6.20 -26.93 -13.05
N THR A 26 -7.40 -27.39 -12.70
CA THR A 26 -8.55 -26.53 -12.41
C THR A 26 -8.72 -26.26 -10.92
N ALA A 27 -8.01 -26.94 -10.04
CA ALA A 27 -8.09 -26.72 -8.61
C ALA A 27 -7.45 -25.38 -8.19
N SER A 28 -8.05 -24.74 -7.18
CA SER A 28 -7.61 -23.46 -6.62
C SER A 28 -7.26 -23.55 -5.13
N VAL A 29 -7.48 -24.72 -4.51
CA VAL A 29 -7.34 -24.89 -3.06
C VAL A 29 -5.94 -24.53 -2.53
N ASP A 30 -4.89 -24.65 -3.34
CA ASP A 30 -3.52 -24.36 -2.93
C ASP A 30 -3.34 -22.88 -2.55
N PHE A 31 -4.05 -21.96 -3.21
CA PHE A 31 -3.97 -20.54 -2.95
C PHE A 31 -5.24 -19.97 -2.30
N ASP A 32 -6.45 -20.48 -2.62
CA ASP A 32 -7.70 -19.93 -2.09
C ASP A 32 -8.03 -20.40 -0.66
N LYS A 33 -7.36 -21.45 -0.15
CA LYS A 33 -7.49 -21.88 1.25
C LYS A 33 -7.26 -20.77 2.27
N ARG A 34 -6.57 -19.69 1.91
CA ARG A 34 -6.42 -18.50 2.78
C ARG A 34 -7.74 -17.78 3.05
N LEU A 35 -8.78 -18.01 2.25
CA LEU A 35 -10.12 -17.44 2.44
C LEU A 35 -10.96 -18.19 3.47
N TYR A 36 -10.49 -19.27 4.08
CA TYR A 36 -11.28 -20.17 4.94
C TYR A 36 -12.07 -19.45 6.04
N ARG A 37 -11.49 -18.38 6.64
CA ARG A 37 -12.15 -17.61 7.69
C ARG A 37 -13.36 -16.87 7.14
N HIS A 38 -13.22 -16.29 5.96
CA HIS A 38 -14.25 -15.51 5.29
C HIS A 38 -15.35 -16.41 4.75
N ASP A 39 -15.00 -17.57 4.20
CA ASP A 39 -15.95 -18.58 3.77
C ASP A 39 -16.80 -19.12 4.94
N ILE A 40 -16.18 -19.43 6.07
CA ILE A 40 -16.88 -19.88 7.27
C ILE A 40 -17.78 -18.78 7.80
N LEU A 41 -17.33 -17.53 7.87
CA LEU A 41 -18.13 -16.40 8.32
C LEU A 41 -19.34 -16.17 7.39
N GLY A 42 -19.13 -16.16 6.08
CA GLY A 42 -20.16 -16.06 5.06
C GLY A 42 -21.20 -17.19 5.16
N SER A 43 -20.73 -18.42 5.35
CA SER A 43 -21.54 -19.61 5.52
C SER A 43 -22.39 -19.58 6.81
N GLN A 44 -21.83 -19.11 7.92
CA GLN A 44 -22.58 -18.94 9.18
C GLN A 44 -23.66 -17.86 9.05
N ALA A 45 -23.36 -16.74 8.40
CA ALA A 45 -24.37 -15.69 8.15
C ALA A 45 -25.48 -16.20 7.23
N HIS A 46 -25.14 -16.98 6.20
CA HIS A 46 -26.10 -17.61 5.29
C HIS A 46 -27.00 -18.60 6.01
N ALA A 47 -26.47 -19.46 6.88
CA ALA A 47 -27.26 -20.40 7.69
C ALA A 47 -28.29 -19.68 8.58
N ARG A 48 -27.89 -18.58 9.22
CA ARG A 48 -28.77 -17.75 10.04
C ARG A 48 -29.92 -17.12 9.20
N MET A 49 -29.56 -16.62 8.01
CA MET A 49 -30.55 -16.06 7.08
C MET A 49 -31.53 -17.15 6.57
N LEU A 50 -31.03 -18.35 6.22
CA LEU A 50 -31.87 -19.47 5.79
C LEU A 50 -32.89 -19.90 6.88
N THR A 51 -32.54 -19.77 8.16
CA THR A 51 -33.46 -20.03 9.28
C THR A 51 -34.57 -19.00 9.29
N GLN A 52 -34.27 -17.73 9.12
CA GLN A 52 -35.29 -16.68 9.04
C GLN A 52 -36.20 -16.84 7.80
N ALA A 53 -35.65 -17.38 6.71
CA ALA A 53 -36.40 -17.71 5.51
C ALA A 53 -37.22 -19.01 5.62
N GLY A 54 -37.18 -19.71 6.76
CA GLY A 54 -37.90 -20.95 7.00
C GLY A 54 -37.35 -22.19 6.28
N VAL A 55 -36.11 -22.10 5.76
CA VAL A 55 -35.42 -23.20 5.04
C VAL A 55 -34.72 -24.14 6.02
N LEU A 56 -34.11 -23.59 7.08
CA LEU A 56 -33.50 -24.33 8.17
C LEU A 56 -34.29 -24.17 9.45
N SER A 57 -34.37 -25.22 10.26
CA SER A 57 -34.79 -25.10 11.66
C SER A 57 -33.66 -24.47 12.50
N GLU A 58 -33.99 -23.97 13.69
CA GLU A 58 -32.99 -23.42 14.62
C GLU A 58 -31.95 -24.47 15.02
N ALA A 59 -32.36 -25.71 15.26
CA ALA A 59 -31.45 -26.80 15.61
C ALA A 59 -30.48 -27.13 14.46
N GLU A 60 -30.93 -27.11 13.21
CA GLU A 60 -30.06 -27.31 12.04
C GLU A 60 -29.10 -26.16 11.87
N ARG A 61 -29.53 -24.91 12.03
CA ARG A 61 -28.65 -23.72 12.04
C ARG A 61 -27.54 -23.86 13.10
N ASP A 62 -27.92 -24.18 14.32
CA ASP A 62 -26.98 -24.27 15.44
C ASP A 62 -25.95 -25.38 15.23
N ALA A 63 -26.41 -26.53 14.71
CA ALA A 63 -25.51 -27.61 14.31
C ALA A 63 -24.50 -27.18 13.19
N ILE A 64 -25.00 -26.49 12.17
CA ILE A 64 -24.15 -25.97 11.07
C ILE A 64 -23.14 -24.95 11.60
N VAL A 65 -23.58 -23.98 12.40
CA VAL A 65 -22.67 -22.95 12.94
C VAL A 65 -21.61 -23.57 13.83
N ALA A 66 -21.99 -24.50 14.73
CA ALA A 66 -21.04 -25.22 15.58
C ALA A 66 -20.05 -26.09 14.75
N GLY A 67 -20.54 -26.80 13.74
CA GLY A 67 -19.70 -27.59 12.84
C GLY A 67 -18.68 -26.76 12.06
N LEU A 68 -19.08 -25.58 11.59
CA LEU A 68 -18.17 -24.63 10.92
C LEU A 68 -17.12 -24.06 11.88
N ASP A 69 -17.48 -23.77 13.14
CA ASP A 69 -16.53 -23.33 14.17
C ASP A 69 -15.52 -24.43 14.53
N GLU A 70 -15.92 -25.70 14.51
CA GLU A 70 -15.02 -26.82 14.69
C GLU A 70 -14.06 -26.98 13.50
N ILE A 71 -14.56 -26.86 12.28
CA ILE A 71 -13.72 -26.89 11.06
C ILE A 71 -12.70 -25.77 11.10
N ARG A 72 -13.10 -24.54 11.49
CA ARG A 72 -12.15 -23.43 11.68
C ARG A 72 -11.05 -23.79 12.65
N ARG A 73 -11.37 -24.39 13.79
CA ARG A 73 -10.37 -24.85 14.78
C ARG A 73 -9.45 -25.93 14.24
N GLU A 74 -9.94 -26.87 13.42
CA GLU A 74 -9.11 -27.87 12.76
C GLU A 74 -8.11 -27.21 11.78
N ILE A 75 -8.56 -26.24 11.00
CA ILE A 75 -7.69 -25.49 10.06
C ILE A 75 -6.62 -24.71 10.84
N GLU A 76 -7.01 -23.99 11.89
CA GLU A 76 -6.10 -23.19 12.72
C GLU A 76 -5.10 -24.06 13.50
N ALA A 77 -5.48 -25.28 13.86
CA ALA A 77 -4.60 -26.27 14.49
C ALA A 77 -3.73 -27.04 13.49
N GLY A 78 -3.88 -26.84 12.18
CA GLY A 78 -3.14 -27.56 11.15
C GLY A 78 -3.52 -29.04 11.01
N THR A 79 -4.69 -29.44 11.51
CA THR A 79 -5.18 -30.83 11.46
C THR A 79 -6.20 -31.07 10.35
N PHE A 80 -6.63 -30.02 9.66
CA PHE A 80 -7.53 -30.10 8.53
C PHE A 80 -6.78 -30.53 7.27
N GLU A 81 -7.27 -31.58 6.60
CA GLU A 81 -6.69 -32.07 5.34
C GLU A 81 -7.32 -31.38 4.15
N TRP A 82 -6.51 -30.58 3.41
CA TRP A 82 -6.91 -29.97 2.15
C TRP A 82 -6.78 -30.97 1.00
N ARG A 83 -7.84 -31.14 0.25
CA ARG A 83 -7.93 -32.14 -0.83
C ARG A 83 -8.08 -31.42 -2.18
N VAL A 84 -7.16 -31.70 -3.10
CA VAL A 84 -7.16 -31.12 -4.45
C VAL A 84 -8.33 -31.63 -5.30
N ASP A 85 -8.77 -32.87 -5.08
CA ASP A 85 -9.94 -33.47 -5.75
C ASP A 85 -11.27 -32.82 -5.35
N LEU A 86 -11.27 -31.98 -4.32
CA LEU A 86 -12.37 -31.10 -3.91
C LEU A 86 -12.24 -29.66 -4.42
N GLU A 87 -11.35 -29.43 -5.39
CA GLU A 87 -11.20 -28.21 -6.19
C GLU A 87 -10.81 -26.95 -5.40
N ASP A 88 -11.65 -26.47 -4.48
CA ASP A 88 -11.53 -25.16 -3.84
C ASP A 88 -11.74 -25.22 -2.30
N VAL A 89 -11.48 -24.10 -1.63
CA VAL A 89 -11.71 -23.96 -0.18
C VAL A 89 -13.14 -24.27 0.20
N HIS A 90 -14.11 -23.88 -0.60
CA HIS A 90 -15.54 -24.00 -0.35
C HIS A 90 -15.98 -25.46 -0.33
N MET A 91 -15.59 -26.25 -1.36
CA MET A 91 -15.91 -27.69 -1.42
C MET A 91 -15.22 -28.46 -0.31
N ASN A 92 -14.00 -28.13 0.04
CA ASN A 92 -13.29 -28.75 1.14
C ASN A 92 -14.02 -28.56 2.48
N ILE A 93 -14.46 -27.32 2.78
CA ILE A 93 -15.21 -27.00 4.00
C ILE A 93 -16.61 -27.66 3.97
N GLU A 94 -17.31 -27.61 2.83
CA GLU A 94 -18.64 -28.21 2.66
C GLU A 94 -18.59 -29.74 2.80
N ALA A 95 -17.61 -30.40 2.22
CA ALA A 95 -17.41 -31.84 2.35
C ALA A 95 -17.18 -32.23 3.81
N ARG A 96 -16.30 -31.53 4.51
CA ARG A 96 -16.02 -31.77 5.93
C ARG A 96 -17.25 -31.53 6.82
N LEU A 97 -18.03 -30.48 6.53
CA LEU A 97 -19.27 -30.23 7.23
C LEU A 97 -20.31 -31.35 6.98
N THR A 98 -20.39 -31.83 5.76
CA THR A 98 -21.26 -32.94 5.37
C THR A 98 -20.85 -34.27 6.01
N GLU A 99 -19.55 -34.57 6.11
CA GLU A 99 -19.04 -35.73 6.84
C GLU A 99 -19.49 -35.72 8.31
N ARG A 100 -19.53 -34.54 8.94
CA ARG A 100 -19.93 -34.39 10.34
C ARG A 100 -21.42 -34.43 10.57
N LEU A 101 -22.20 -33.77 9.72
CA LEU A 101 -23.62 -33.50 9.96
C LEU A 101 -24.58 -34.25 8.99
N GLY A 102 -24.04 -35.00 8.03
CA GLY A 102 -24.82 -35.72 7.07
C GLY A 102 -25.74 -34.81 6.25
N VAL A 103 -27.02 -35.13 6.20
CA VAL A 103 -28.04 -34.40 5.42
C VAL A 103 -28.15 -32.92 5.85
N VAL A 104 -27.94 -32.63 7.14
CA VAL A 104 -28.04 -31.24 7.66
C VAL A 104 -26.92 -30.37 7.04
N GLY A 105 -25.71 -30.89 6.94
CA GLY A 105 -24.59 -30.16 6.30
C GLY A 105 -24.88 -29.79 4.85
N LYS A 106 -25.53 -30.68 4.09
CA LYS A 106 -25.88 -30.46 2.68
C LYS A 106 -26.93 -29.34 2.48
N LYS A 107 -27.73 -29.04 3.48
CA LYS A 107 -28.76 -27.97 3.39
C LYS A 107 -28.15 -26.57 3.34
N LEU A 108 -26.89 -26.39 3.81
CA LEU A 108 -26.22 -25.09 3.85
C LEU A 108 -26.12 -24.45 2.45
N HIS A 109 -25.96 -25.24 1.39
CA HIS A 109 -25.80 -24.73 0.03
C HIS A 109 -27.10 -24.21 -0.61
N THR A 110 -28.24 -24.36 0.06
CA THR A 110 -29.56 -23.94 -0.46
C THR A 110 -29.58 -22.44 -0.76
N GLY A 111 -30.05 -22.10 -1.98
CA GLY A 111 -30.18 -20.69 -2.40
C GLY A 111 -28.85 -19.93 -2.63
N ARG A 112 -27.74 -20.62 -2.71
CA ARG A 112 -26.39 -20.07 -2.91
C ARG A 112 -25.71 -20.76 -4.10
N SER A 113 -24.74 -20.07 -4.71
CA SER A 113 -23.80 -20.63 -5.71
C SER A 113 -22.36 -20.41 -5.23
N ARG A 114 -21.41 -21.18 -5.81
CA ARG A 114 -19.98 -20.85 -5.66
C ARG A 114 -19.66 -19.44 -6.13
N ASN A 115 -20.38 -18.94 -7.14
CA ASN A 115 -20.12 -17.62 -7.75
C ASN A 115 -20.31 -16.47 -6.78
N ASP A 116 -21.47 -16.42 -6.07
CA ASP A 116 -21.71 -15.36 -5.08
C ASP A 116 -20.97 -15.61 -3.77
N GLN A 117 -20.67 -16.86 -3.44
CA GLN A 117 -19.86 -17.25 -2.28
C GLN A 117 -18.45 -16.72 -2.42
N VAL A 118 -17.72 -17.08 -3.48
CA VAL A 118 -16.33 -16.64 -3.70
C VAL A 118 -16.23 -15.11 -3.85
N ALA A 119 -17.18 -14.47 -4.52
CA ALA A 119 -17.22 -13.02 -4.66
C ALA A 119 -17.37 -12.32 -3.30
N THR A 120 -18.16 -12.92 -2.38
CA THR A 120 -18.31 -12.41 -1.01
C THR A 120 -17.03 -12.58 -0.20
N ASP A 121 -16.41 -13.74 -0.28
CA ASP A 121 -15.22 -14.07 0.49
C ASP A 121 -14.02 -13.19 0.10
N ILE A 122 -13.82 -12.96 -1.20
CA ILE A 122 -12.75 -12.06 -1.67
C ILE A 122 -12.97 -10.63 -1.16
N ARG A 123 -14.21 -10.14 -1.16
CA ARG A 123 -14.52 -8.80 -0.65
C ARG A 123 -14.32 -8.70 0.87
N LEU A 124 -14.75 -9.71 1.63
CA LEU A 124 -14.50 -9.77 3.08
C LEU A 124 -13.00 -9.77 3.37
N TRP A 125 -12.26 -10.64 2.68
CA TRP A 125 -10.81 -10.74 2.81
C TRP A 125 -10.11 -9.42 2.45
N LEU A 126 -10.44 -8.84 1.31
CA LEU A 126 -9.78 -7.60 0.86
C LEU A 126 -10.11 -6.42 1.78
N ARG A 127 -11.32 -6.38 2.35
CA ARG A 127 -11.69 -5.39 3.36
C ARG A 127 -10.75 -5.44 4.57
N ASP A 128 -10.52 -6.66 5.09
CA ASP A 128 -9.65 -6.86 6.25
C ASP A 128 -8.17 -6.54 5.91
N GLU A 129 -7.72 -6.88 4.70
CA GLU A 129 -6.36 -6.55 4.24
C GLU A 129 -6.18 -5.02 4.05
N ILE A 130 -7.18 -4.32 3.52
CA ILE A 130 -7.12 -2.86 3.43
C ILE A 130 -7.01 -2.23 4.82
N ASP A 131 -7.77 -2.73 5.81
CA ASP A 131 -7.69 -2.25 7.19
C ASP A 131 -6.31 -2.48 7.80
N ALA A 132 -5.71 -3.64 7.56
CA ALA A 132 -4.34 -3.94 7.99
C ALA A 132 -3.29 -3.07 7.28
N ILE A 133 -3.45 -2.83 5.98
CA ILE A 133 -2.58 -1.94 5.20
C ILE A 133 -2.68 -0.49 5.69
N LEU A 134 -3.87 0.00 5.97
CA LEU A 134 -4.09 1.34 6.53
C LEU A 134 -3.43 1.50 7.90
N ALA A 135 -3.45 0.46 8.74
CA ALA A 135 -2.76 0.45 10.03
C ALA A 135 -1.23 0.58 9.86
N GLU A 136 -0.61 -0.17 8.94
CA GLU A 136 0.83 -0.06 8.68
C GLU A 136 1.21 1.29 8.05
N LEU A 137 0.36 1.83 7.18
CA LEU A 137 0.55 3.15 6.58
C LEU A 137 0.50 4.26 7.64
N ASN A 138 -0.45 4.20 8.58
CA ASN A 138 -0.52 5.12 9.72
C ASN A 138 0.72 5.00 10.62
N ARG A 139 1.24 3.79 10.87
CA ARG A 139 2.50 3.58 11.61
C ARG A 139 3.68 4.24 10.91
N LEU A 140 3.81 4.06 9.60
CA LEU A 140 4.87 4.69 8.80
C LEU A 140 4.76 6.22 8.87
N GLN A 141 3.56 6.77 8.69
CA GLN A 141 3.33 8.21 8.78
C GLN A 141 3.67 8.77 10.18
N GLN A 142 3.35 8.03 11.23
CA GLN A 142 3.72 8.41 12.60
C GLN A 142 5.24 8.45 12.81
N GLY A 143 5.96 7.44 12.28
CA GLY A 143 7.42 7.41 12.29
C GLY A 143 8.05 8.55 11.51
N LEU A 144 7.47 8.92 10.36
CA LEU A 144 7.91 10.08 9.56
C LEU A 144 7.73 11.39 10.33
N LEU A 145 6.59 11.60 11.00
CA LEU A 145 6.36 12.81 11.80
C LEU A 145 7.34 12.91 12.95
N GLN A 146 7.62 11.81 13.67
CA GLN A 146 8.59 11.79 14.76
C GLN A 146 10.01 12.16 14.27
N LEU A 147 10.45 11.59 13.16
CA LEU A 147 11.76 11.90 12.60
C LEU A 147 11.80 13.31 12.03
N ALA A 148 10.74 13.78 11.36
CA ALA A 148 10.66 15.13 10.81
C ALA A 148 10.69 16.20 11.91
N GLU A 149 10.06 15.96 13.05
CA GLU A 149 10.11 16.85 14.21
C GLU A 149 11.52 16.94 14.81
N ALA A 150 12.18 15.79 14.98
CA ALA A 150 13.54 15.73 15.51
C ALA A 150 14.56 16.40 14.58
N GLU A 151 14.31 16.40 13.28
CA GLU A 151 15.22 16.88 12.24
C GLU A 151 14.68 18.15 11.54
N ALA A 152 13.82 18.90 12.22
CA ALA A 152 13.22 20.12 11.67
C ALA A 152 14.27 21.21 11.35
N ASP A 153 15.38 21.23 12.07
CA ASP A 153 16.49 22.18 11.92
C ASP A 153 17.69 21.60 11.11
N THR A 154 17.68 20.31 10.80
CA THR A 154 18.78 19.65 10.11
C THR A 154 18.81 20.05 8.64
N ILE A 155 19.78 20.86 8.25
CA ILE A 155 19.91 21.37 6.88
C ILE A 155 20.58 20.33 5.99
N MET A 156 20.01 20.12 4.80
CA MET A 156 20.55 19.30 3.73
C MET A 156 20.40 19.99 2.38
N PRO A 157 21.18 19.61 1.34
CA PRO A 157 20.94 20.13 0.01
C PRO A 157 19.61 19.60 -0.55
N GLY A 158 18.77 20.49 -1.07
CA GLY A 158 17.68 20.13 -1.95
C GLY A 158 18.20 19.94 -3.37
N PHE A 159 17.67 18.95 -4.09
CA PHE A 159 18.12 18.56 -5.42
C PHE A 159 17.05 18.76 -6.48
N THR A 160 17.46 19.27 -7.64
CA THR A 160 16.75 19.12 -8.90
C THR A 160 17.75 18.54 -9.92
N HIS A 161 17.31 17.58 -10.74
CA HIS A 161 18.20 16.87 -11.68
C HIS A 161 19.43 16.20 -10.99
N LEU A 162 19.31 15.84 -9.70
CA LEU A 162 20.41 15.40 -8.82
C LEU A 162 21.56 16.42 -8.71
N GLN A 163 21.33 17.69 -9.06
CA GLN A 163 22.24 18.79 -8.80
C GLN A 163 21.77 19.55 -7.56
N THR A 164 22.71 20.02 -6.75
CA THR A 164 22.40 20.90 -5.62
C THR A 164 21.66 22.14 -6.12
N ALA A 165 20.49 22.41 -5.54
CA ALA A 165 19.63 23.53 -5.91
C ALA A 165 19.58 24.56 -4.79
N GLN A 166 18.78 24.29 -3.76
CA GLN A 166 18.57 25.19 -2.62
C GLN A 166 18.65 24.38 -1.32
N PRO A 167 19.03 24.99 -0.19
CA PRO A 167 19.03 24.29 1.08
C PRO A 167 17.57 24.04 1.52
N VAL A 168 17.34 22.86 2.07
CA VAL A 168 16.09 22.44 2.71
C VAL A 168 16.41 21.85 4.08
N THR A 169 15.41 21.53 4.90
CA THR A 169 15.64 20.70 6.08
C THR A 169 15.28 19.25 5.81
N PHE A 170 15.95 18.34 6.51
CA PHE A 170 15.64 16.91 6.43
C PHE A 170 14.20 16.64 6.88
N GLY A 171 13.75 17.35 7.94
CA GLY A 171 12.36 17.28 8.36
C GLY A 171 11.37 17.71 7.27
N HIS A 172 11.69 18.78 6.52
CA HIS A 172 10.87 19.21 5.38
C HIS A 172 10.79 18.14 4.28
N HIS A 173 11.91 17.52 3.96
CA HIS A 173 11.96 16.43 2.96
C HIS A 173 11.09 15.24 3.39
N LEU A 174 11.20 14.80 4.64
CA LEU A 174 10.38 13.69 5.18
C LEU A 174 8.89 13.99 5.15
N LEU A 175 8.51 15.25 5.35
CA LEU A 175 7.10 15.68 5.24
C LEU A 175 6.58 15.58 3.80
N ALA A 176 7.43 15.68 2.78
CA ALA A 176 7.00 15.40 1.41
C ALA A 176 6.58 13.93 1.23
N TRP A 177 7.28 12.98 1.88
CA TRP A 177 6.86 11.58 1.90
C TRP A 177 5.54 11.40 2.67
N PHE A 178 5.38 12.08 3.81
CA PHE A 178 4.14 12.08 4.57
C PHE A 178 2.93 12.51 3.73
N GLU A 179 3.06 13.57 2.93
CA GLU A 179 2.01 14.06 2.03
C GLU A 179 1.66 13.05 0.93
N MET A 180 2.63 12.33 0.38
CA MET A 180 2.37 11.26 -0.60
C MET A 180 1.56 10.14 0.03
N LEU A 181 1.97 9.67 1.21
CA LEU A 181 1.29 8.58 1.94
C LEU A 181 -0.11 9.00 2.44
N SER A 182 -0.33 10.29 2.72
CA SER A 182 -1.66 10.80 3.07
C SER A 182 -2.65 10.63 1.92
N ARG A 183 -2.24 10.93 0.70
CA ARG A 183 -3.04 10.68 -0.50
C ARG A 183 -3.28 9.20 -0.78
N ASP A 184 -2.30 8.33 -0.44
CA ASP A 184 -2.46 6.88 -0.57
C ASP A 184 -3.46 6.33 0.46
N HIS A 185 -3.44 6.85 1.67
CA HIS A 185 -4.42 6.52 2.70
C HIS A 185 -5.85 6.83 2.23
N GLU A 186 -6.08 8.03 1.70
CA GLU A 186 -7.39 8.46 1.19
C GLU A 186 -7.89 7.54 0.06
N ARG A 187 -7.00 7.17 -0.89
CA ARG A 187 -7.33 6.23 -1.97
C ARG A 187 -7.77 4.86 -1.45
N LEU A 188 -7.04 4.34 -0.46
CA LEU A 188 -7.37 3.04 0.13
C LEU A 188 -8.69 3.09 0.92
N VAL A 189 -8.95 4.17 1.66
CA VAL A 189 -10.23 4.40 2.34
C VAL A 189 -11.38 4.47 1.35
N ASP A 190 -11.20 5.16 0.23
CA ASP A 190 -12.22 5.25 -0.81
C ASP A 190 -12.43 3.92 -1.55
N CYS A 191 -11.37 3.18 -1.84
CA CYS A 191 -11.45 1.82 -2.37
C CYS A 191 -12.24 0.91 -1.44
N ARG A 192 -11.96 0.95 -0.13
CA ARG A 192 -12.65 0.14 0.88
C ARG A 192 -14.17 0.32 0.87
N LYS A 193 -14.68 1.51 0.62
CA LYS A 193 -16.13 1.78 0.51
C LYS A 193 -16.75 0.99 -0.64
N ARG A 194 -16.06 0.85 -1.77
CA ARG A 194 -16.53 0.09 -2.93
C ARG A 194 -16.34 -1.42 -2.78
N VAL A 195 -15.31 -1.86 -2.05
CA VAL A 195 -15.18 -3.26 -1.60
C VAL A 195 -16.35 -3.67 -0.70
N ASN A 196 -16.82 -2.76 0.16
CA ASN A 196 -17.79 -3.03 1.22
C ASN A 196 -19.26 -3.12 0.71
N ARG A 197 -19.47 -3.82 -0.41
CA ARG A 197 -20.79 -4.11 -0.98
C ARG A 197 -20.99 -5.61 -1.15
N MET A 198 -22.08 -6.13 -0.61
CA MET A 198 -22.33 -7.57 -0.48
C MET A 198 -22.91 -8.19 -1.76
N PRO A 199 -22.25 -9.17 -2.40
CA PRO A 199 -22.81 -9.92 -3.52
C PRO A 199 -23.65 -11.13 -3.09
N LEU A 200 -23.52 -11.66 -1.86
CA LEU A 200 -24.20 -12.87 -1.41
C LEU A 200 -25.72 -12.77 -1.58
N GLY A 201 -26.30 -13.84 -2.11
CA GLY A 201 -27.70 -13.90 -2.52
C GLY A 201 -27.91 -13.59 -4.01
N SER A 202 -26.85 -13.30 -4.75
CA SER A 202 -26.87 -13.25 -6.23
C SER A 202 -26.95 -14.64 -6.87
N ALA A 203 -26.67 -15.69 -6.09
CA ALA A 203 -26.55 -17.08 -6.53
C ALA A 203 -25.62 -17.22 -7.74
N ALA A 204 -25.96 -18.00 -8.75
CA ALA A 204 -25.09 -18.16 -9.92
C ALA A 204 -24.99 -16.87 -10.76
N LEU A 205 -26.12 -16.15 -10.97
CA LEU A 205 -26.22 -14.88 -11.71
C LEU A 205 -27.60 -14.21 -11.64
N ALA A 206 -28.66 -14.98 -11.35
CA ALA A 206 -30.07 -14.54 -11.48
C ALA A 206 -30.78 -14.40 -10.12
N GLY A 207 -30.07 -14.54 -9.01
CA GLY A 207 -30.66 -14.66 -7.69
C GLY A 207 -31.25 -16.06 -7.47
N THR A 208 -32.18 -16.18 -6.54
CA THR A 208 -32.79 -17.46 -6.13
C THR A 208 -34.31 -17.34 -5.96
N THR A 209 -35.02 -18.44 -6.11
CA THR A 209 -36.46 -18.51 -5.87
C THR A 209 -36.85 -18.67 -4.40
N TYR A 210 -35.85 -18.90 -3.53
CA TYR A 210 -36.07 -18.94 -2.08
C TYR A 210 -36.33 -17.53 -1.51
N PRO A 211 -37.15 -17.38 -0.46
CA PRO A 211 -37.45 -16.08 0.14
C PRO A 211 -36.29 -15.57 1.02
N ILE A 212 -35.09 -15.50 0.47
CA ILE A 212 -33.88 -15.05 1.19
C ILE A 212 -34.01 -13.59 1.60
N GLN A 213 -33.38 -13.25 2.73
CA GLN A 213 -33.35 -11.89 3.29
C GLN A 213 -31.91 -11.37 3.25
N ARG A 214 -31.49 -10.82 2.11
CA ARG A 214 -30.11 -10.33 1.91
C ARG A 214 -29.69 -9.27 2.92
N GLN A 215 -30.64 -8.50 3.47
CA GLN A 215 -30.34 -7.50 4.50
C GLN A 215 -29.76 -8.15 5.75
N VAL A 216 -30.27 -9.31 6.15
CA VAL A 216 -29.78 -10.05 7.33
C VAL A 216 -28.31 -10.48 7.15
N THR A 217 -27.97 -11.05 6.00
CA THR A 217 -26.58 -11.44 5.71
C THR A 217 -25.66 -10.22 5.59
N CYS A 218 -26.15 -9.11 5.03
CA CYS A 218 -25.42 -7.85 4.91
C CYS A 218 -25.02 -7.31 6.29
N GLU A 219 -25.97 -7.24 7.22
CA GLU A 219 -25.75 -6.79 8.60
C GLU A 219 -24.81 -7.71 9.36
N LEU A 220 -25.03 -9.03 9.29
CA LEU A 220 -24.19 -10.03 9.97
C LEU A 220 -22.73 -10.03 9.49
N LEU A 221 -22.50 -9.70 8.22
CA LEU A 221 -21.16 -9.64 7.62
C LEU A 221 -20.54 -8.22 7.68
N GLY A 222 -21.27 -7.24 8.21
CA GLY A 222 -20.79 -5.87 8.34
C GLY A 222 -20.57 -5.16 7.01
N PHE A 223 -21.31 -5.55 5.95
CA PHE A 223 -21.28 -4.81 4.69
C PHE A 223 -22.15 -3.54 4.81
N GLU A 224 -21.71 -2.48 4.14
CA GLU A 224 -22.42 -1.20 4.14
C GLU A 224 -23.69 -1.22 3.28
N ALA A 225 -23.68 -1.99 2.20
CA ALA A 225 -24.81 -2.10 1.27
C ALA A 225 -24.82 -3.44 0.53
N ILE A 226 -26.01 -3.78 0.01
CA ILE A 226 -26.24 -4.93 -0.85
C ILE A 226 -25.92 -4.54 -2.31
N GLY A 227 -25.28 -5.42 -3.07
CA GLY A 227 -25.10 -5.26 -4.52
C GLY A 227 -26.47 -5.20 -5.23
N GLY A 228 -26.66 -4.17 -6.06
CA GLY A 228 -27.97 -3.84 -6.67
C GLY A 228 -28.40 -4.75 -7.84
N ASN A 229 -27.50 -5.56 -8.39
CA ASN A 229 -27.79 -6.46 -9.50
C ASN A 229 -27.07 -7.79 -9.30
N SER A 230 -27.79 -8.91 -9.44
CA SER A 230 -27.23 -10.24 -9.15
C SER A 230 -26.22 -10.71 -10.20
N LEU A 231 -26.37 -10.30 -11.44
CA LEU A 231 -25.46 -10.67 -12.53
C LEU A 231 -24.15 -9.91 -12.41
N ASP A 232 -24.20 -8.62 -12.06
CA ASP A 232 -23.05 -7.79 -11.75
C ASP A 232 -22.34 -8.29 -10.48
N GLY A 233 -23.10 -8.65 -9.43
CA GLY A 233 -22.54 -9.08 -8.14
C GLY A 233 -21.60 -10.28 -8.20
N VAL A 234 -21.77 -11.18 -9.18
CA VAL A 234 -20.90 -12.35 -9.40
C VAL A 234 -19.82 -12.09 -10.47
N SER A 235 -19.98 -11.05 -11.27
CA SER A 235 -19.06 -10.68 -12.37
C SER A 235 -18.01 -9.66 -11.94
N ASP A 236 -18.38 -8.70 -11.11
CA ASP A 236 -17.57 -7.53 -10.74
C ASP A 236 -16.23 -7.93 -10.11
N ARG A 237 -15.17 -7.36 -10.65
CA ARG A 237 -13.79 -7.38 -10.11
C ARG A 237 -13.17 -5.98 -10.08
N ASP A 238 -13.97 -4.93 -10.30
CA ASP A 238 -13.50 -3.55 -10.28
C ASP A 238 -12.85 -3.21 -8.95
N PHE A 239 -13.40 -3.72 -7.84
CA PHE A 239 -12.86 -3.51 -6.50
C PHE A 239 -11.43 -4.05 -6.32
N ALA A 240 -11.11 -5.18 -6.99
CA ALA A 240 -9.77 -5.77 -6.96
C ALA A 240 -8.78 -4.97 -7.84
N ILE A 241 -9.25 -4.54 -9.02
CA ILE A 241 -8.47 -3.69 -9.94
C ILE A 241 -8.20 -2.34 -9.29
N GLU A 242 -9.20 -1.72 -8.67
CA GLU A 242 -9.06 -0.45 -7.96
C GLU A 242 -8.07 -0.55 -6.80
N PHE A 243 -8.15 -1.63 -6.02
CA PHE A 243 -7.16 -1.89 -4.97
C PHE A 243 -5.74 -1.98 -5.56
N CYS A 244 -5.54 -2.78 -6.61
CA CYS A 244 -4.23 -2.91 -7.25
C CYS A 244 -3.75 -1.58 -7.86
N ALA A 245 -4.65 -0.71 -8.33
CA ALA A 245 -4.30 0.63 -8.81
C ALA A 245 -3.83 1.54 -7.66
N ALA A 246 -4.54 1.55 -6.52
CA ALA A 246 -4.16 2.28 -5.32
C ALA A 246 -2.83 1.73 -4.75
N ALA A 247 -2.68 0.41 -4.68
CA ALA A 247 -1.47 -0.27 -4.25
C ALA A 247 -0.27 0.06 -5.16
N SER A 248 -0.48 0.16 -6.48
CA SER A 248 0.55 0.55 -7.44
C SER A 248 1.07 1.97 -7.19
N LEU A 249 0.18 2.92 -6.89
CA LEU A 249 0.58 4.29 -6.52
C LEU A 249 1.38 4.32 -5.22
N ALA A 250 0.93 3.61 -4.19
CA ALA A 250 1.64 3.52 -2.92
C ALA A 250 3.03 2.87 -3.09
N MET A 251 3.13 1.78 -3.84
CA MET A 251 4.42 1.13 -4.13
C MET A 251 5.34 2.01 -4.98
N MET A 252 4.80 2.81 -5.90
CA MET A 252 5.59 3.79 -6.66
C MET A 252 6.18 4.85 -5.73
N HIS A 253 5.42 5.33 -4.74
CA HIS A 253 5.93 6.26 -3.73
C HIS A 253 7.03 5.60 -2.89
N LEU A 254 6.80 4.38 -2.38
CA LEU A 254 7.81 3.63 -1.63
C LEU A 254 9.07 3.36 -2.47
N SER A 255 8.93 3.13 -3.78
CA SER A 255 10.06 2.97 -4.70
C SER A 255 10.89 4.25 -4.79
N ARG A 256 10.26 5.43 -4.82
CA ARG A 256 10.97 6.72 -4.81
C ARG A 256 11.70 6.95 -3.49
N PHE A 257 11.05 6.66 -2.37
CA PHE A 257 11.70 6.72 -1.04
C PHE A 257 12.90 5.77 -0.97
N SER A 258 12.71 4.56 -1.50
CA SER A 258 13.79 3.56 -1.61
C SER A 258 14.99 4.07 -2.37
N GLU A 259 14.78 4.74 -3.52
CA GLU A 259 15.84 5.32 -4.33
C GLU A 259 16.64 6.36 -3.55
N GLU A 260 15.94 7.28 -2.86
CA GLU A 260 16.59 8.30 -2.03
C GLU A 260 17.37 7.67 -0.87
N LEU A 261 16.82 6.66 -0.18
CA LEU A 261 17.51 5.95 0.89
C LEU A 261 18.77 5.22 0.40
N VAL A 262 18.72 4.59 -0.77
CA VAL A 262 19.87 3.93 -1.41
C VAL A 262 20.95 4.97 -1.74
N LEU A 263 20.58 6.09 -2.35
CA LEU A 263 21.52 7.19 -2.63
C LEU A 263 22.15 7.73 -1.34
N TRP A 264 21.34 8.05 -0.34
CA TRP A 264 21.79 8.67 0.90
C TRP A 264 22.68 7.76 1.77
N THR A 265 22.54 6.44 1.66
CA THR A 265 23.41 5.48 2.36
C THR A 265 24.72 5.20 1.61
N SER A 266 24.84 5.62 0.34
CA SER A 266 26.02 5.36 -0.47
C SER A 266 27.25 6.13 0.03
N ALA A 267 28.43 5.64 -0.28
CA ALA A 267 29.70 6.29 0.07
C ALA A 267 29.87 7.69 -0.55
N GLN A 268 29.12 8.00 -1.61
CA GLN A 268 29.13 9.29 -2.30
C GLN A 268 28.30 10.36 -1.58
N PHE A 269 27.18 9.95 -0.94
CA PHE A 269 26.30 10.86 -0.22
C PHE A 269 26.54 10.83 1.29
N GLN A 270 26.49 9.66 1.92
CA GLN A 270 26.66 9.47 3.36
C GLN A 270 25.74 10.36 4.23
N PHE A 271 24.53 10.64 3.76
CA PHE A 271 23.59 11.51 4.48
C PHE A 271 22.91 10.83 5.64
N ILE A 272 22.77 9.50 5.56
CA ILE A 272 22.12 8.69 6.59
C ILE A 272 22.85 7.37 6.82
N GLU A 273 22.63 6.80 8.02
CA GLU A 273 22.91 5.41 8.30
C GLU A 273 21.62 4.65 8.59
N LEU A 274 21.48 3.48 7.97
CA LEU A 274 20.45 2.50 8.34
C LEU A 274 21.00 1.56 9.42
N PRO A 275 20.18 1.19 10.43
CA PRO A 275 20.57 0.18 11.42
C PRO A 275 20.90 -1.17 10.76
N ASP A 276 21.85 -1.91 11.35
CA ASP A 276 22.34 -3.18 10.82
C ASP A 276 21.24 -4.20 10.55
N ARG A 277 20.19 -4.22 11.39
CA ARG A 277 19.04 -5.11 11.22
C ARG A 277 18.21 -4.91 9.94
N PHE A 278 18.44 -3.82 9.20
CA PHE A 278 17.82 -3.53 7.91
C PHE A 278 18.80 -3.60 6.73
N CYS A 279 20.00 -4.10 6.98
CA CYS A 279 21.09 -4.17 6.01
C CYS A 279 21.65 -5.58 5.95
N THR A 280 22.33 -5.90 4.87
CA THR A 280 23.17 -7.11 4.79
C THR A 280 24.62 -6.77 4.52
N GLY A 281 25.50 -7.72 4.80
CA GLY A 281 26.91 -7.65 4.46
C GLY A 281 27.24 -8.37 3.16
N SER A 282 28.52 -8.40 2.84
CA SER A 282 29.06 -9.18 1.72
C SER A 282 29.86 -10.35 2.25
N SER A 283 29.70 -11.54 1.64
CA SER A 283 30.49 -12.72 1.99
C SER A 283 31.96 -12.63 1.61
N ILE A 284 32.32 -11.69 0.73
CA ILE A 284 33.68 -11.51 0.22
C ILE A 284 34.28 -10.12 0.58
N MET A 285 33.44 -9.12 0.84
CA MET A 285 33.87 -7.74 1.14
C MET A 285 33.43 -7.39 2.57
N PRO A 286 34.30 -7.56 3.59
CA PRO A 286 33.92 -7.42 5.00
C PRO A 286 33.51 -5.98 5.40
N GLN A 287 33.90 -4.97 4.63
CA GLN A 287 33.55 -3.57 4.86
C GLN A 287 32.18 -3.17 4.28
N LYS A 288 31.57 -4.03 3.45
CA LYS A 288 30.36 -3.67 2.70
C LYS A 288 29.08 -3.85 3.52
N LYS A 289 28.25 -2.81 3.54
CA LYS A 289 26.93 -2.79 4.14
C LYS A 289 25.91 -2.35 3.08
N ASN A 290 24.98 -3.22 2.76
CA ASN A 290 24.01 -3.00 1.68
C ASN A 290 22.65 -2.56 2.24
N PRO A 291 21.96 -1.60 1.63
CA PRO A 291 20.62 -1.18 2.00
C PRO A 291 19.55 -2.09 1.36
N ASP A 292 19.55 -3.39 1.70
CA ASP A 292 18.74 -4.40 1.01
C ASP A 292 17.24 -4.17 1.12
N VAL A 293 16.75 -3.64 2.26
CA VAL A 293 15.32 -3.40 2.45
C VAL A 293 14.79 -2.39 1.42
N PRO A 294 15.34 -1.17 1.30
CA PRO A 294 14.88 -0.24 0.27
C PRO A 294 15.11 -0.77 -1.15
N GLU A 295 16.23 -1.44 -1.44
CA GLU A 295 16.46 -2.03 -2.77
C GLU A 295 15.38 -3.05 -3.13
N LEU A 296 15.04 -3.93 -2.19
CA LEU A 296 14.04 -4.98 -2.41
C LEU A 296 12.63 -4.39 -2.57
N VAL A 297 12.24 -3.38 -1.78
CA VAL A 297 10.96 -2.69 -1.93
C VAL A 297 10.86 -2.01 -3.29
N ARG A 298 11.93 -1.34 -3.75
CA ARG A 298 12.02 -0.79 -5.11
C ARG A 298 11.80 -1.87 -6.17
N GLY A 299 12.43 -3.04 -6.02
CA GLY A 299 12.26 -4.18 -6.93
C GLY A 299 10.86 -4.78 -6.91
N LYS A 300 10.25 -4.92 -5.72
CA LYS A 300 8.90 -5.49 -5.53
C LYS A 300 7.78 -4.65 -6.17
N THR A 301 8.01 -3.37 -6.43
CA THR A 301 7.03 -2.48 -7.09
C THR A 301 6.54 -3.06 -8.41
N GLY A 302 7.42 -3.68 -9.20
CA GLY A 302 7.07 -4.32 -10.46
C GLY A 302 6.05 -5.46 -10.34
N ARG A 303 6.03 -6.18 -9.21
CA ARG A 303 5.03 -7.25 -8.96
C ARG A 303 3.62 -6.68 -8.86
N VAL A 304 3.46 -5.59 -8.11
CA VAL A 304 2.15 -4.94 -7.93
C VAL A 304 1.65 -4.31 -9.24
N PHE A 305 2.56 -3.71 -10.03
CA PHE A 305 2.21 -3.23 -11.38
C PHE A 305 1.78 -4.38 -12.30
N GLY A 306 2.47 -5.53 -12.21
CA GLY A 306 2.11 -6.75 -12.93
C GLY A 306 0.72 -7.26 -12.53
N ALA A 307 0.39 -7.25 -11.23
CA ALA A 307 -0.92 -7.64 -10.72
C ALA A 307 -2.05 -6.76 -11.29
N LEU A 308 -1.88 -5.44 -11.28
CA LEU A 308 -2.85 -4.51 -11.87
C LEU A 308 -3.07 -4.79 -13.37
N THR A 309 -1.98 -4.93 -14.12
CA THR A 309 -2.05 -5.21 -15.55
C THR A 309 -2.69 -6.57 -15.83
N GLY A 310 -2.36 -7.57 -15.03
CA GLY A 310 -2.94 -8.92 -15.09
C GLY A 310 -4.46 -8.90 -14.91
N LEU A 311 -4.95 -8.23 -13.86
CA LEU A 311 -6.39 -8.13 -13.58
C LEU A 311 -7.16 -7.35 -14.64
N LEU A 312 -6.61 -6.25 -15.16
CA LEU A 312 -7.20 -5.51 -16.27
C LEU A 312 -7.30 -6.39 -17.53
N THR A 313 -6.26 -7.17 -17.80
CA THR A 313 -6.21 -8.09 -18.94
C THR A 313 -7.19 -9.25 -18.77
N LEU A 314 -7.30 -9.79 -17.55
CA LEU A 314 -8.24 -10.85 -17.19
C LEU A 314 -9.68 -10.44 -17.47
N MET A 315 -10.08 -9.26 -17.03
CA MET A 315 -11.47 -8.79 -17.16
C MET A 315 -11.82 -8.28 -18.57
N LYS A 316 -10.79 -7.90 -19.33
CA LYS A 316 -10.98 -7.41 -20.69
C LYS A 316 -11.59 -8.50 -21.59
N GLY A 317 -12.78 -8.26 -22.13
CA GLY A 317 -13.42 -9.14 -23.10
C GLY A 317 -14.15 -10.35 -22.50
N GLN A 318 -14.20 -10.52 -21.17
CA GLN A 318 -15.05 -11.51 -20.54
C GLN A 318 -16.53 -11.16 -20.73
N PRO A 319 -17.41 -12.13 -21.01
CA PRO A 319 -18.85 -11.92 -20.90
C PRO A 319 -19.23 -11.77 -19.42
N LEU A 320 -20.39 -11.15 -19.16
CA LEU A 320 -20.93 -10.99 -17.82
C LEU A 320 -21.15 -12.32 -17.09
N ALA A 321 -21.41 -12.25 -15.82
CA ALA A 321 -21.49 -13.34 -14.84
C ALA A 321 -20.11 -13.94 -14.53
N TYR A 322 -20.01 -15.24 -14.31
CA TYR A 322 -18.80 -15.91 -13.90
C TYR A 322 -18.26 -16.80 -15.04
N ASN A 323 -16.97 -16.68 -15.30
CA ASN A 323 -16.20 -17.58 -16.14
C ASN A 323 -15.06 -18.17 -15.32
N LYS A 324 -14.54 -19.33 -15.70
CA LYS A 324 -13.43 -19.98 -14.98
C LYS A 324 -12.18 -19.10 -14.92
N ASP A 325 -12.03 -18.20 -15.89
CA ASP A 325 -11.00 -17.12 -15.92
C ASP A 325 -10.92 -16.38 -14.58
N ASN A 326 -12.05 -16.12 -13.91
CA ASN A 326 -12.09 -15.43 -12.61
C ASN A 326 -11.38 -16.19 -11.47
N GLN A 327 -10.92 -17.41 -11.68
CA GLN A 327 -10.05 -18.08 -10.74
C GLN A 327 -8.69 -17.38 -10.64
N GLU A 328 -8.22 -16.80 -11.76
CA GLU A 328 -6.95 -16.08 -11.88
C GLU A 328 -6.96 -14.68 -11.24
N ASP A 329 -8.06 -14.24 -10.64
CA ASP A 329 -8.17 -12.95 -9.95
C ASP A 329 -7.45 -12.96 -8.60
N LYS A 330 -7.30 -14.14 -7.96
CA LYS A 330 -6.89 -14.28 -6.56
C LYS A 330 -5.39 -14.15 -6.36
N GLU A 331 -4.59 -14.90 -7.10
CA GLU A 331 -3.14 -14.93 -6.90
C GLU A 331 -2.52 -13.52 -7.07
N PRO A 332 -2.80 -12.75 -8.14
CA PRO A 332 -2.27 -11.41 -8.30
C PRO A 332 -2.79 -10.44 -7.22
N LEU A 333 -4.05 -10.58 -6.81
CA LEU A 333 -4.62 -9.74 -5.75
C LEU A 333 -3.96 -10.03 -4.39
N PHE A 334 -3.80 -11.31 -4.04
CA PHE A 334 -3.15 -11.74 -2.82
C PHE A 334 -1.69 -11.29 -2.77
N ASP A 335 -0.96 -11.47 -3.86
CA ASP A 335 0.44 -11.06 -3.97
C ASP A 335 0.61 -9.54 -3.86
N ALA A 336 -0.28 -8.76 -4.48
CA ALA A 336 -0.26 -7.31 -4.38
C ALA A 336 -0.52 -6.83 -2.95
N ALA A 337 -1.49 -7.41 -2.25
CA ALA A 337 -1.83 -7.06 -0.87
C ALA A 337 -0.68 -7.41 0.10
N ASP A 338 -0.16 -8.63 0.03
CA ASP A 338 0.97 -9.07 0.85
C ASP A 338 2.21 -8.20 0.59
N THR A 339 2.52 -7.93 -0.68
CA THR A 339 3.67 -7.12 -1.07
C THR A 339 3.58 -5.69 -0.54
N LEU A 340 2.42 -5.04 -0.66
CA LEU A 340 2.23 -3.68 -0.15
C LEU A 340 2.30 -3.64 1.38
N ARG A 341 1.58 -4.53 2.06
CA ARG A 341 1.56 -4.60 3.53
C ARG A 341 2.94 -4.81 4.12
N ASP A 342 3.69 -5.80 3.60
CA ASP A 342 5.03 -6.12 4.09
C ASP A 342 6.03 -4.99 3.79
N SER A 343 5.90 -4.32 2.63
CA SER A 343 6.73 -3.16 2.29
C SER A 343 6.47 -1.98 3.23
N LEU A 344 5.20 -1.67 3.52
CA LEU A 344 4.83 -0.63 4.47
C LEU A 344 5.34 -0.94 5.88
N ARG A 345 5.18 -2.19 6.34
CA ARG A 345 5.70 -2.65 7.62
C ARG A 345 7.20 -2.49 7.73
N ALA A 346 7.94 -2.92 6.69
CA ALA A 346 9.40 -2.77 6.66
C ALA A 346 9.82 -1.30 6.78
N PHE A 347 9.15 -0.39 6.08
CA PHE A 347 9.39 1.04 6.17
C PHE A 347 8.95 1.63 7.52
N ALA A 348 7.82 1.22 8.06
CA ALA A 348 7.34 1.66 9.37
C ALA A 348 8.31 1.31 10.50
N ASP A 349 9.00 0.17 10.40
CA ASP A 349 10.00 -0.25 11.36
C ASP A 349 11.38 0.40 11.10
N MET A 350 11.71 0.70 9.84
CA MET A 350 13.02 1.22 9.44
C MET A 350 13.13 2.75 9.61
N VAL A 351 12.13 3.51 9.16
CA VAL A 351 12.18 4.98 9.08
C VAL A 351 12.46 5.63 10.44
N PRO A 352 11.79 5.27 11.56
CA PRO A 352 12.09 5.88 12.86
C PRO A 352 13.50 5.60 13.38
N ALA A 353 14.19 4.62 12.79
CA ALA A 353 15.51 4.19 13.19
C ALA A 353 16.64 4.74 12.30
N ILE A 354 16.31 5.54 11.28
CA ILE A 354 17.28 6.23 10.44
C ILE A 354 18.12 7.19 11.30
N LYS A 355 19.43 7.15 11.11
CA LYS A 355 20.38 8.07 11.76
C LYS A 355 20.87 9.08 10.74
N PRO A 356 20.50 10.35 10.83
CA PRO A 356 21.00 11.39 9.92
C PRO A 356 22.44 11.76 10.28
N CYS A 357 23.26 11.92 9.25
CA CYS A 357 24.65 12.42 9.32
C CYS A 357 24.63 13.94 9.09
N ARG A 358 24.21 14.69 10.11
CA ARG A 358 23.88 16.13 10.03
C ARG A 358 25.03 16.97 9.47
N GLU A 359 26.25 16.72 9.92
CA GLU A 359 27.41 17.47 9.46
C GLU A 359 27.69 17.23 7.97
N VAL A 360 27.59 15.98 7.50
CA VAL A 360 27.78 15.64 6.08
C VAL A 360 26.71 16.29 5.21
N MET A 361 25.44 16.27 5.66
CA MET A 361 24.36 16.97 4.98
C MET A 361 24.61 18.47 4.90
N ARG A 362 25.04 19.07 6.00
CA ARG A 362 25.35 20.50 6.07
C ARG A 362 26.52 20.89 5.14
N GLU A 363 27.62 20.15 5.18
CA GLU A 363 28.75 20.35 4.30
C GLU A 363 28.38 20.22 2.81
N ALA A 364 27.52 19.27 2.48
CA ALA A 364 27.02 19.11 1.12
C ALA A 364 26.12 20.30 0.70
N ALA A 365 25.34 20.87 1.62
CA ALA A 365 24.52 22.05 1.35
C ALA A 365 25.33 23.34 1.17
N LEU A 366 26.53 23.42 1.73
CA LEU A 366 27.47 24.54 1.53
C LEU A 366 28.13 24.53 0.13
N ARG A 367 28.00 23.42 -0.61
CA ARG A 367 28.62 23.29 -1.94
C ARG A 367 27.59 23.59 -3.03
N GLY A 368 28.04 24.15 -4.15
CA GLY A 368 27.23 24.30 -5.34
C GLY A 368 26.38 25.57 -5.35
N PHE A 369 26.78 26.60 -4.60
CA PHE A 369 26.16 27.92 -4.61
C PHE A 369 24.66 27.86 -4.25
N SER A 370 24.33 27.06 -3.28
CA SER A 370 22.93 26.76 -2.92
C SER A 370 22.09 27.98 -2.50
N THR A 371 22.77 29.09 -2.09
CA THR A 371 22.17 30.38 -1.71
C THR A 371 22.16 31.43 -2.84
N ALA A 372 22.53 31.06 -4.06
CA ALA A 372 22.58 31.99 -5.18
C ALA A 372 21.22 32.64 -5.47
N THR A 373 20.13 31.88 -5.37
CA THR A 373 18.77 32.45 -5.52
C THR A 373 18.44 33.47 -4.43
N ASP A 374 18.94 33.26 -3.21
CA ASP A 374 18.73 34.18 -2.09
C ASP A 374 19.44 35.51 -2.31
N LEU A 375 20.62 35.50 -2.94
CA LEU A 375 21.32 36.71 -3.39
C LEU A 375 20.51 37.46 -4.47
N ALA A 376 19.94 36.76 -5.44
CA ALA A 376 19.10 37.37 -6.45
C ALA A 376 17.85 38.02 -5.82
N ASP A 377 17.18 37.31 -4.90
CA ASP A 377 16.02 37.84 -4.16
C ASP A 377 16.40 39.06 -3.28
N TYR A 378 17.60 39.06 -2.68
CA TYR A 378 18.12 40.19 -1.94
C TYR A 378 18.23 41.43 -2.82
N LEU A 379 18.81 41.32 -4.02
CA LEU A 379 18.93 42.40 -4.97
C LEU A 379 17.58 42.92 -5.49
N VAL A 380 16.62 42.00 -5.68
CA VAL A 380 15.23 42.39 -6.02
C VAL A 380 14.60 43.25 -4.93
N ARG A 381 14.79 42.91 -3.66
CA ARG A 381 14.32 43.72 -2.52
C ARG A 381 14.98 45.11 -2.45
N ARG A 382 16.17 45.24 -3.06
CA ARG A 382 16.89 46.53 -3.24
C ARG A 382 16.39 47.31 -4.46
N GLY A 383 15.40 46.78 -5.20
CA GLY A 383 14.72 47.48 -6.29
C GLY A 383 15.20 47.14 -7.70
N LEU A 384 16.10 46.16 -7.84
CA LEU A 384 16.57 45.73 -9.16
C LEU A 384 15.55 44.75 -9.80
N PRO A 385 15.39 44.73 -11.13
CA PRO A 385 14.58 43.74 -11.83
C PRO A 385 15.16 42.32 -11.66
N PHE A 386 14.30 41.32 -11.49
CA PHE A 386 14.76 39.94 -11.25
C PHE A 386 15.70 39.43 -12.34
N ARG A 387 15.45 39.75 -13.61
CA ARG A 387 16.31 39.28 -14.72
C ARG A 387 17.72 39.84 -14.61
N ASP A 388 17.86 41.11 -14.25
CA ASP A 388 19.15 41.74 -14.04
C ASP A 388 19.87 41.14 -12.83
N CYS A 389 19.11 40.86 -11.75
CA CYS A 389 19.65 40.20 -10.57
C CYS A 389 20.19 38.79 -10.91
N HIS A 390 19.45 38.03 -11.74
CA HIS A 390 19.88 36.70 -12.18
C HIS A 390 21.19 36.74 -12.95
N GLU A 391 21.37 37.72 -13.83
CA GLU A 391 22.63 37.92 -14.59
C GLU A 391 23.78 38.33 -13.65
N ILE A 392 23.56 39.28 -12.76
CA ILE A 392 24.53 39.71 -11.73
C ILE A 392 24.98 38.52 -10.90
N VAL A 393 24.06 37.73 -10.37
CA VAL A 393 24.38 36.56 -9.56
C VAL A 393 25.08 35.47 -10.38
N GLY A 394 24.68 35.29 -11.63
CA GLY A 394 25.39 34.38 -12.56
C GLY A 394 26.87 34.74 -12.72
N HIS A 395 27.21 36.03 -12.81
CA HIS A 395 28.60 36.50 -12.85
C HIS A 395 29.32 36.26 -11.52
N ALA A 396 28.66 36.52 -10.38
CA ALA A 396 29.24 36.25 -9.07
C ALA A 396 29.51 34.74 -8.85
N VAL A 397 28.57 33.88 -9.25
CA VAL A 397 28.77 32.41 -9.21
C VAL A 397 29.93 31.98 -10.10
N LYS A 398 30.04 32.53 -11.33
CA LYS A 398 31.16 32.23 -12.22
C LYS A 398 32.48 32.62 -11.59
N HIS A 399 32.55 33.80 -10.99
CA HIS A 399 33.76 34.25 -10.26
C HIS A 399 34.07 33.31 -9.10
N GLY A 400 33.09 32.89 -8.33
CA GLY A 400 33.28 31.91 -7.25
C GLY A 400 33.81 30.57 -7.72
N VAL A 401 33.35 30.07 -8.87
CA VAL A 401 33.89 28.87 -9.51
C VAL A 401 35.34 29.06 -9.90
N ASP A 402 35.69 30.22 -10.51
CA ASP A 402 37.05 30.53 -10.96
C ASP A 402 38.05 30.69 -9.79
N CYS A 403 37.55 31.17 -8.63
CA CYS A 403 38.34 31.37 -7.41
C CYS A 403 38.22 30.22 -6.39
N ASN A 404 37.39 29.21 -6.67
CA ASN A 404 37.10 28.11 -5.75
C ASN A 404 36.56 28.58 -4.37
N LYS A 405 35.63 29.56 -4.39
CA LYS A 405 34.97 30.12 -3.22
C LYS A 405 33.44 30.08 -3.43
N ASP A 406 32.69 29.69 -2.41
CA ASP A 406 31.24 29.88 -2.42
C ASP A 406 30.89 31.37 -2.19
N LEU A 407 29.63 31.79 -2.51
CA LEU A 407 29.19 33.19 -2.34
C LEU A 407 29.32 33.67 -0.89
N ALA A 408 29.10 32.80 0.07
CA ALA A 408 29.22 33.10 1.50
C ALA A 408 30.69 33.27 1.96
N GLU A 409 31.65 32.80 1.16
CA GLU A 409 33.09 32.88 1.45
C GLU A 409 33.75 34.10 0.79
N MET A 410 33.02 34.88 -0.01
CA MET A 410 33.52 36.10 -0.64
C MET A 410 33.48 37.25 0.34
N GLU A 411 34.48 38.15 0.23
CA GLU A 411 34.47 39.40 0.97
C GLU A 411 33.44 40.40 0.38
N LEU A 412 33.01 41.37 1.16
CA LEU A 412 32.02 42.37 0.71
C LEU A 412 32.46 43.10 -0.55
N GLU A 413 33.72 43.48 -0.61
CA GLU A 413 34.35 44.16 -1.76
C GLU A 413 34.38 43.28 -3.02
N GLU A 414 34.50 41.97 -2.87
CA GLU A 414 34.38 41.00 -3.98
C GLU A 414 32.94 40.98 -4.51
N LEU A 415 31.98 40.87 -3.63
CA LEU A 415 30.53 40.84 -3.99
C LEU A 415 30.10 42.18 -4.62
N ARG A 416 30.59 43.30 -4.14
CA ARG A 416 30.30 44.67 -4.66
C ARG A 416 30.82 44.89 -6.09
N GLN A 417 31.74 44.10 -6.57
CA GLN A 417 32.17 44.17 -7.99
C GLN A 417 31.03 43.82 -8.95
N PHE A 418 30.00 43.08 -8.48
CA PHE A 418 28.87 42.66 -9.28
C PHE A 418 27.70 43.59 -9.13
N SER A 419 27.52 44.25 -7.95
CA SER A 419 26.50 45.29 -7.73
C SER A 419 26.84 46.16 -6.50
N ASP A 420 26.79 47.44 -6.66
CA ASP A 420 26.96 48.45 -5.58
C ASP A 420 25.79 48.43 -4.57
N GLN A 421 24.68 47.76 -4.91
CA GLN A 421 23.53 47.58 -4.01
C GLN A 421 23.79 46.50 -2.94
N ILE A 422 24.92 45.79 -3.02
CA ILE A 422 25.28 44.76 -2.02
C ILE A 422 25.93 45.43 -0.82
N GLU A 423 25.32 45.23 0.35
CA GLU A 423 25.76 45.77 1.63
C GLU A 423 26.10 44.64 2.62
N GLN A 424 26.59 45.01 3.81
CA GLN A 424 27.08 44.04 4.83
C GLN A 424 25.97 43.05 5.28
N ASP A 425 24.69 43.41 5.21
CA ASP A 425 23.58 42.54 5.58
C ASP A 425 23.34 41.34 4.62
N VAL A 426 24.02 41.32 3.45
CA VAL A 426 23.99 40.21 2.50
C VAL A 426 24.48 38.91 3.15
N PHE A 427 25.44 38.97 4.05
CA PHE A 427 25.97 37.77 4.69
C PHE A 427 24.95 37.03 5.56
N ALA A 428 23.96 37.72 6.11
CA ALA A 428 22.85 37.06 6.80
C ALA A 428 21.95 36.26 5.84
N VAL A 429 21.85 36.71 4.58
CA VAL A 429 21.06 36.06 3.53
C VAL A 429 21.81 34.85 2.93
N LEU A 430 23.12 34.95 2.83
CA LEU A 430 23.98 33.91 2.23
C LEU A 430 24.28 32.73 3.15
N THR A 431 23.86 32.77 4.43
CA THR A 431 23.96 31.59 5.30
C THR A 431 22.89 30.56 4.94
N LEU A 432 23.17 29.28 5.20
CA LEU A 432 22.18 28.22 5.02
C LEU A 432 20.93 28.47 5.88
N GLU A 433 21.13 28.92 7.12
CA GLU A 433 20.04 29.27 8.05
C GLU A 433 19.23 30.48 7.52
N GLY A 434 19.88 31.50 6.99
CA GLY A 434 19.22 32.64 6.38
C GLY A 434 18.32 32.23 5.23
N SER A 435 18.84 31.37 4.35
CA SER A 435 18.10 30.82 3.22
C SER A 435 16.88 30.02 3.65
N VAL A 436 17.07 29.05 4.55
CA VAL A 436 16.00 28.16 5.02
C VAL A 436 14.91 28.94 5.80
N ASN A 437 15.33 29.83 6.73
CA ASN A 437 14.39 30.60 7.57
C ASN A 437 13.61 31.66 6.78
N ALA A 438 14.15 32.18 5.68
CA ALA A 438 13.45 33.16 4.85
C ALA A 438 12.18 32.61 4.19
N ARG A 439 12.07 31.29 4.05
CA ARG A 439 10.92 30.60 3.45
C ARG A 439 9.90 30.20 4.52
N ASN A 440 9.47 31.20 5.32
CA ASN A 440 8.54 31.05 6.44
C ASN A 440 7.08 31.26 6.02
N HIS A 441 6.59 30.44 5.09
CA HIS A 441 5.18 30.37 4.67
C HIS A 441 4.72 28.90 4.70
N ILE A 442 3.42 28.66 4.65
CA ILE A 442 2.86 27.30 4.62
C ILE A 442 3.49 26.51 3.46
N GLY A 443 4.10 25.36 3.76
CA GLY A 443 4.82 24.55 2.80
C GLY A 443 6.26 24.97 2.53
N GLY A 444 6.75 26.02 3.18
CA GLY A 444 8.13 26.46 3.12
C GLY A 444 9.07 25.65 4.02
N THR A 445 10.38 25.89 3.86
CA THR A 445 11.44 25.10 4.49
C THR A 445 11.80 25.54 5.91
N ALA A 446 11.29 26.70 6.37
CA ALA A 446 11.64 27.19 7.70
C ALA A 446 11.27 26.17 8.80
N PRO A 447 12.15 25.92 9.78
CA PRO A 447 11.91 24.98 10.85
C PRO A 447 10.58 25.17 11.60
N GLU A 448 10.15 26.44 11.74
CA GLU A 448 8.83 26.76 12.29
C GLU A 448 7.68 26.18 11.47
N GLN A 449 7.77 26.26 10.13
CA GLN A 449 6.77 25.70 9.22
C GLN A 449 6.81 24.17 9.21
N VAL A 450 8.00 23.57 9.35
CA VAL A 450 8.18 22.13 9.50
C VAL A 450 7.46 21.64 10.77
N ARG A 451 7.70 22.28 11.92
CA ARG A 451 7.03 21.93 13.19
C ARG A 451 5.51 22.16 13.10
N ALA A 452 5.07 23.22 12.47
CA ALA A 452 3.63 23.47 12.25
C ALA A 452 3.00 22.39 11.34
N ALA A 453 3.72 21.91 10.32
CA ALA A 453 3.26 20.82 9.45
C ALA A 453 3.23 19.49 10.20
N VAL A 454 4.22 19.19 11.05
CA VAL A 454 4.21 18.01 11.95
C VAL A 454 2.98 18.04 12.86
N ALA A 455 2.68 19.18 13.49
CA ALA A 455 1.50 19.32 14.35
C ALA A 455 0.20 19.05 13.59
N ARG A 456 0.07 19.57 12.36
CA ARG A 456 -1.08 19.26 11.48
C ARG A 456 -1.14 17.77 11.12
N GLY A 457 0.00 17.16 10.86
CA GLY A 457 0.10 15.72 10.58
C GLY A 457 -0.40 14.87 11.76
N HIS A 458 0.03 15.17 12.98
CA HIS A 458 -0.47 14.49 14.19
C HIS A 458 -1.97 14.67 14.38
N ALA A 459 -2.50 15.88 14.17
CA ALA A 459 -3.94 16.13 14.23
C ALA A 459 -4.71 15.31 13.18
N LEU A 460 -4.17 15.20 11.96
CA LEU A 460 -4.76 14.37 10.90
C LEU A 460 -4.79 12.89 11.29
N LEU A 461 -3.68 12.34 11.81
CA LEU A 461 -3.61 10.93 12.22
C LEU A 461 -4.54 10.61 13.40
N ALA A 462 -4.78 11.58 14.29
CA ALA A 462 -5.70 11.41 15.42
C ALA A 462 -7.19 11.30 15.01
N THR A 463 -7.53 11.68 13.77
CA THR A 463 -8.90 11.58 13.21
C THR A 463 -9.12 10.32 12.37
N ARG A 464 -8.09 9.52 12.17
CA ARG A 464 -8.10 8.27 11.39
C ARG A 464 -8.24 7.06 12.27
#